data_63f48f18a1a33d9dca9887aca4e0a2ec
#
_entry.id   63f48f18a1a33d9dca9887aca4e0a2ec
#
_cell.length_a   1.000
_cell.length_b   1.000
_cell.length_c   1.000
_cell.angle_alpha   90.00
_cell.angle_beta   90.00
_cell.angle_gamma   90.00
#
_symmetry.space_group_name_H-M   'P 1'
#
loop_
_entity.id
_entity.type
_entity.pdbx_description
1 polymer ?
#
loop_
_entity_poly.entity_id
_entity_poly.type
_entity_poly.pdbx_seq_one_letter_code
_entity_poly.pdbx_strand_id
1 'polypeptide(L)'
;MARDVVRLVSLLYTAGAEQAIDWRPATDVYRVPEGWLVKFELAGVRPEDVELTARGRALRIRGRRRDFCLDPGCRQLHMEIAYNRFERQVELPGDLQRAKIDTEFRDGMLLVRIQPEAGA
;
A
#
# COMPACT_ATOMS: atom_id res chain seq x y z
N MET A 1 -9.46 17.13 5.83
CA MET A 1 -8.26 16.60 5.21
C MET A 1 -8.57 15.96 3.87
N ALA A 2 -7.84 16.34 2.88
CA ALA A 2 -8.05 15.80 1.55
C ALA A 2 -7.65 14.32 1.50
N ARG A 3 -8.41 13.55 0.77
CA ARG A 3 -8.11 12.14 0.58
C ARG A 3 -7.24 12.01 -0.67
N ASP A 4 -6.10 11.41 -0.51
CA ASP A 4 -5.23 11.15 -1.65
C ASP A 4 -5.76 10.01 -2.50
N VAL A 5 -5.48 10.07 -3.78
CA VAL A 5 -5.93 9.03 -4.70
C VAL A 5 -4.88 7.96 -4.81
N VAL A 6 -5.27 6.75 -4.43
CA VAL A 6 -4.43 5.58 -4.62
C VAL A 6 -5.14 4.70 -5.64
N ARG A 7 -4.40 4.28 -6.63
CA ARG A 7 -4.96 3.45 -7.67
C ARG A 7 -5.34 2.08 -7.13
N LEU A 8 -6.63 1.79 -7.16
CA LEU A 8 -7.13 0.49 -6.75
C LEU A 8 -7.29 -0.39 -7.98
N VAL A 9 -6.53 -1.47 -8.00
CA VAL A 9 -6.57 -2.42 -9.10
C VAL A 9 -7.16 -3.72 -8.59
N SER A 10 -8.31 -4.08 -9.08
CA SER A 10 -8.98 -5.26 -8.59
C SER A 10 -8.63 -6.48 -9.40
N LEU A 11 -7.38 -6.70 -9.84
CA LEU A 11 -7.27 -7.64 -10.73
C LEU A 11 -6.22 -8.43 -10.86
N LEU A 12 -6.21 -9.09 -11.74
CA LEU A 12 -5.43 -9.99 -12.35
C LEU A 12 -4.01 -9.77 -12.11
N TYR A 13 -3.52 -10.54 -11.21
CA TYR A 13 -2.15 -10.66 -10.94
C TYR A 13 -1.59 -11.64 -11.94
N THR A 14 -0.78 -11.18 -12.82
CA THR A 14 -0.14 -12.06 -13.77
C THR A 14 1.23 -12.45 -13.24
N ALA A 15 1.40 -13.73 -13.06
CA ALA A 15 2.64 -14.26 -12.49
C ALA A 15 3.90 -13.90 -13.27
N GLY A 16 3.85 -13.60 -14.48
CA GLY A 16 5.05 -13.29 -15.26
C GLY A 16 5.55 -11.86 -15.15
N ALA A 17 4.81 -11.02 -14.44
CA ALA A 17 5.15 -9.60 -14.36
C ALA A 17 5.91 -9.25 -13.10
N GLU A 18 6.45 -10.23 -12.41
CA GLU A 18 7.15 -9.98 -11.18
C GLU A 18 8.45 -9.25 -11.41
N GLN A 19 8.65 -8.19 -10.67
CA GLN A 19 9.89 -7.45 -10.70
C GLN A 19 10.53 -7.58 -9.32
N ALA A 20 11.83 -7.42 -9.28
CA ALA A 20 12.54 -7.50 -8.01
C ALA A 20 11.99 -6.53 -6.99
N ILE A 21 11.77 -7.01 -5.78
CA ILE A 21 11.29 -6.21 -4.67
C ILE A 21 12.50 -5.80 -3.85
N ASP A 22 12.63 -4.50 -3.64
CA ASP A 22 13.76 -3.96 -2.89
C ASP A 22 13.45 -3.86 -1.40
N TRP A 23 12.20 -3.68 -1.03
CA TRP A 23 11.82 -3.61 0.38
C TRP A 23 10.35 -3.90 0.59
N ARG A 24 10.02 -4.20 1.84
CA ARG A 24 8.65 -4.51 2.25
C ARG A 24 8.21 -3.56 3.34
N PRO A 25 7.20 -2.75 3.11
CA PRO A 25 6.73 -1.81 4.12
C PRO A 25 6.21 -2.53 5.37
N ALA A 26 6.54 -2.01 6.53
CA ALA A 26 5.97 -2.50 7.77
C ALA A 26 4.46 -2.27 7.75
N THR A 27 3.70 -3.22 8.26
CA THR A 27 2.25 -3.22 8.13
C THR A 27 1.60 -3.63 9.43
N ASP A 28 0.59 -2.87 9.84
CA ASP A 28 -0.23 -3.20 11.00
C ASP A 28 -1.65 -3.48 10.53
N VAL A 29 -2.30 -4.44 11.12
CA VAL A 29 -3.69 -4.77 10.83
C VAL A 29 -4.50 -4.67 12.11
N TYR A 30 -5.57 -3.90 12.08
CA TYR A 30 -6.43 -3.72 13.23
C TYR A 30 -7.84 -4.19 12.91
N ARG A 31 -8.49 -4.76 13.91
CA ARG A 31 -9.92 -4.99 13.81
C ARG A 31 -10.62 -3.74 14.31
N VAL A 32 -11.56 -3.26 13.55
CA VAL A 32 -12.35 -2.09 13.92
C VAL A 32 -13.84 -2.46 13.89
N PRO A 33 -14.74 -1.67 14.48
CA PRO A 33 -16.15 -2.06 14.56
C PRO A 33 -16.80 -2.42 13.22
N GLU A 34 -16.38 -1.77 12.14
CA GLU A 34 -16.98 -2.00 10.84
C GLU A 34 -16.21 -2.92 9.93
N GLY A 35 -15.09 -3.45 10.40
CA GLY A 35 -14.26 -4.33 9.57
C GLY A 35 -12.81 -4.31 9.99
N TRP A 36 -11.95 -3.88 9.10
CA TRP A 36 -10.52 -3.87 9.36
C TRP A 36 -9.89 -2.56 8.93
N LEU A 37 -8.81 -2.21 9.60
CA LEU A 37 -7.96 -1.10 9.21
C LEU A 37 -6.56 -1.65 9.00
N VAL A 38 -6.02 -1.46 7.82
CA VAL A 38 -4.65 -1.86 7.51
C VAL A 38 -3.83 -0.60 7.34
N LYS A 39 -2.67 -0.57 7.98
CA LYS A 39 -1.81 0.59 7.96
C LYS A 39 -0.45 0.18 7.42
N PHE A 40 -0.05 0.81 6.32
CA PHE A 40 1.25 0.56 5.71
C PHE A 40 2.15 1.78 5.91
N GLU A 41 3.37 1.56 6.38
CA GLU A 41 4.31 2.66 6.56
C GLU A 41 4.93 3.01 5.22
N LEU A 42 4.53 4.13 4.66
CA LEU A 42 4.94 4.56 3.33
C LEU A 42 5.39 6.01 3.30
N ALA A 43 6.14 6.43 4.30
CA ALA A 43 6.64 7.81 4.35
C ALA A 43 7.42 8.12 3.07
N GLY A 44 7.16 9.26 2.48
CA GLY A 44 7.86 9.68 1.28
C GLY A 44 7.38 9.06 -0.03
N VAL A 45 6.38 8.19 0.04
CA VAL A 45 5.81 7.58 -1.17
C VAL A 45 4.68 8.46 -1.67
N ARG A 46 4.63 8.70 -2.96
CA ARG A 46 3.57 9.50 -3.56
C ARG A 46 2.36 8.61 -3.81
N PRO A 47 1.15 9.12 -3.60
CA PRO A 47 -0.06 8.34 -3.85
C PRO A 47 -0.12 7.72 -5.25
N GLU A 48 0.33 8.46 -6.25
CA GLU A 48 0.33 7.98 -7.63
C GLU A 48 1.31 6.84 -7.89
N ASP A 49 2.22 6.59 -6.96
CA ASP A 49 3.19 5.52 -7.10
C ASP A 49 2.78 4.24 -6.35
N VAL A 50 1.54 4.18 -5.87
CA VAL A 50 1.05 3.03 -5.12
C VAL A 50 -0.12 2.37 -5.84
N GLU A 51 -0.08 1.06 -5.95
CA GLU A 51 -1.21 0.27 -6.43
C GLU A 51 -1.70 -0.62 -5.30
N LEU A 52 -3.00 -0.62 -5.10
CA LEU A 52 -3.65 -1.45 -4.10
C LEU A 52 -4.50 -2.49 -4.81
N THR A 53 -4.34 -3.74 -4.45
CA THR A 53 -5.11 -4.84 -5.05
C THR A 53 -5.77 -5.64 -3.94
N ALA A 54 -7.04 -5.97 -4.13
CA ALA A 54 -7.77 -6.85 -3.23
C ALA A 54 -8.22 -8.06 -4.02
N ARG A 55 -7.86 -9.25 -3.54
CA ARG A 55 -8.23 -10.48 -4.20
C ARG A 55 -8.44 -11.57 -3.17
N GLY A 56 -9.64 -12.16 -3.14
CA GLY A 56 -9.97 -13.14 -2.13
C GLY A 56 -9.86 -12.51 -0.75
N ARG A 57 -9.00 -13.05 0.08
CA ARG A 57 -8.74 -12.51 1.42
C ARG A 57 -7.45 -11.70 1.49
N ALA A 58 -6.80 -11.52 0.38
CA ALA A 58 -5.51 -10.87 0.34
C ALA A 58 -5.62 -9.40 -0.08
N LEU A 59 -4.98 -8.54 0.70
CA LEU A 59 -4.81 -7.14 0.36
C LEU A 59 -3.34 -6.95 0.04
N ARG A 60 -3.06 -6.39 -1.11
CA ARG A 60 -1.69 -6.23 -1.56
C ARG A 60 -1.43 -4.81 -2.02
N ILE A 61 -0.31 -4.27 -1.58
CA ILE A 61 0.17 -3.01 -2.14
C ILE A 61 1.48 -3.27 -2.86
N ARG A 62 1.70 -2.49 -3.89
CA ARG A 62 2.98 -2.47 -4.58
C ARG A 62 3.19 -1.07 -5.13
N GLY A 63 4.43 -0.71 -5.31
CA GLY A 63 4.74 0.61 -5.83
C GLY A 63 6.22 0.87 -5.75
N ARG A 64 6.55 2.14 -5.67
CA ARG A 64 7.94 2.52 -5.60
C ARG A 64 8.10 3.80 -4.81
N ARG A 65 9.16 3.87 -4.05
CA ARG A 65 9.56 5.09 -3.35
C ARG A 65 10.72 5.69 -4.09
N ARG A 66 10.54 6.89 -4.59
CA ARG A 66 11.57 7.56 -5.37
C ARG A 66 12.50 8.33 -4.44
N ASP A 67 13.78 8.21 -4.71
CA ASP A 67 14.74 9.07 -4.05
C ASP A 67 14.59 10.45 -4.68
N PHE A 68 14.56 11.47 -3.86
CA PHE A 68 14.59 12.82 -4.37
C PHE A 68 15.61 13.63 -3.62
N CYS A 69 16.40 14.37 -4.36
CA CYS A 69 17.37 15.29 -3.82
C CYS A 69 16.95 16.68 -4.24
N LEU A 70 16.92 17.58 -3.28
CA LEU A 70 16.41 18.94 -3.53
C LEU A 70 17.37 19.80 -4.31
N ASP A 71 18.65 19.47 -4.26
CA ASP A 71 19.66 20.30 -4.92
C ASP A 71 20.22 19.65 -6.17
N PRO A 72 20.42 20.41 -7.25
CA PRO A 72 21.04 19.87 -8.44
C PRO A 72 22.46 19.40 -8.13
N GLY A 73 22.82 18.30 -8.73
CA GLY A 73 24.18 17.77 -8.57
C GLY A 73 24.49 17.08 -7.27
N CYS A 74 23.48 16.81 -6.46
CA CYS A 74 23.72 16.07 -5.22
C CYS A 74 24.17 14.64 -5.51
N ARG A 75 25.04 14.11 -4.65
CA ARG A 75 25.55 12.76 -4.80
C ARG A 75 25.29 11.96 -3.54
N GLN A 76 24.98 10.70 -3.73
CA GLN A 76 24.74 9.80 -2.61
C GLN A 76 26.07 9.46 -1.92
N LEU A 77 26.19 9.78 -0.66
CA LEU A 77 27.37 9.46 0.13
C LEU A 77 27.10 8.33 1.11
N HIS A 78 25.90 8.25 1.63
CA HIS A 78 25.54 7.24 2.63
C HIS A 78 24.03 7.02 2.53
N MET A 79 23.63 5.80 2.26
CA MET A 79 22.22 5.50 2.03
C MET A 79 21.75 4.38 2.96
N GLU A 80 20.76 4.66 3.78
CA GLU A 80 20.16 3.65 4.64
C GLU A 80 18.65 3.53 4.40
N ILE A 81 18.05 4.54 3.77
CA ILE A 81 16.62 4.51 3.52
C ILE A 81 16.35 3.61 2.32
N ALA A 82 15.39 2.72 2.45
CA ALA A 82 15.03 1.83 1.37
C ALA A 82 14.24 2.58 0.30
N TYR A 83 14.66 2.44 -0.94
CA TYR A 83 13.99 3.06 -2.07
C TYR A 83 13.61 2.02 -3.11
N ASN A 84 13.01 2.49 -4.17
CA ASN A 84 12.57 1.69 -5.30
C ASN A 84 11.38 0.81 -4.98
N ARG A 85 11.33 -0.35 -5.56
CA ARG A 85 10.11 -1.16 -5.56
C ARG A 85 9.81 -1.80 -4.26
N PHE A 86 8.57 -1.66 -3.84
CA PHE A 86 8.10 -2.32 -2.65
C PHE A 86 6.85 -3.15 -2.97
N GLU A 87 6.62 -4.13 -2.16
CA GLU A 87 5.42 -4.92 -2.22
C GLU A 87 5.14 -5.47 -0.84
N ARG A 88 3.89 -5.47 -0.46
CA ARG A 88 3.46 -6.11 0.77
C ARG A 88 2.08 -6.69 0.58
N GLN A 89 1.92 -7.93 1.01
CA GLN A 89 0.62 -8.57 0.97
C GLN A 89 0.27 -9.02 2.38
N VAL A 90 -0.96 -8.78 2.78
CA VAL A 90 -1.47 -9.29 4.05
C VAL A 90 -2.76 -10.02 3.78
N GLU A 91 -3.01 -11.08 4.55
CA GLU A 91 -4.23 -11.83 4.45
C GLU A 91 -5.15 -11.42 5.58
N LEU A 92 -6.39 -11.14 5.24
CA LEU A 92 -7.37 -10.72 6.23
C LEU A 92 -8.28 -11.89 6.62
N PRO A 93 -8.96 -11.78 7.76
CA PRO A 93 -9.79 -12.90 8.23
C PRO A 93 -11.01 -13.21 7.36
N GLY A 94 -11.37 -12.34 6.45
CA GLY A 94 -12.55 -12.55 5.61
C GLY A 94 -12.33 -12.16 4.17
N ASP A 95 -13.30 -12.49 3.32
CA ASP A 95 -13.23 -12.21 1.90
C ASP A 95 -13.42 -10.72 1.64
N LEU A 96 -12.59 -10.18 0.76
CA LEU A 96 -12.63 -8.77 0.38
C LEU A 96 -13.52 -8.52 -0.83
N GLN A 97 -14.09 -9.56 -1.40
CA GLN A 97 -14.99 -9.40 -2.52
C GLN A 97 -16.20 -8.58 -2.05
N ARG A 98 -16.55 -7.56 -2.80
CA ARG A 98 -17.66 -6.67 -2.47
C ARG A 98 -17.46 -5.84 -1.20
N ALA A 99 -16.28 -5.86 -0.64
CA ALA A 99 -15.99 -5.00 0.50
C ALA A 99 -15.86 -3.55 0.03
N LYS A 100 -16.23 -2.64 0.90
CA LYS A 100 -16.00 -1.23 0.65
C LYS A 100 -14.59 -0.93 1.14
N ILE A 101 -13.76 -0.39 0.26
CA ILE A 101 -12.37 -0.10 0.57
C ILE A 101 -12.10 1.39 0.38
N ASP A 102 -11.67 2.05 1.44
CA ASP A 102 -11.31 3.46 1.41
C ASP A 102 -9.86 3.63 1.79
N THR A 103 -9.18 4.53 1.14
CA THR A 103 -7.77 4.80 1.41
C THR A 103 -7.53 6.23 1.80
N GLU A 104 -6.50 6.44 2.61
CA GLU A 104 -6.13 7.76 3.07
C GLU A 104 -4.64 7.76 3.39
N PHE A 105 -3.91 8.79 2.95
CA PHE A 105 -2.55 8.98 3.41
C PHE A 105 -2.59 9.96 4.58
N ARG A 106 -1.94 9.58 5.68
CA ARG A 106 -1.87 10.43 6.85
C ARG A 106 -0.55 10.16 7.57
N ASP A 107 0.19 11.22 7.82
CA ASP A 107 1.43 11.14 8.61
C ASP A 107 2.39 10.05 8.12
N GLY A 108 2.54 9.94 6.81
CA GLY A 108 3.44 8.95 6.22
C GLY A 108 2.89 7.54 6.15
N MET A 109 1.64 7.35 6.55
CA MET A 109 1.02 6.04 6.53
C MET A 109 -0.07 5.97 5.48
N LEU A 110 -0.17 4.86 4.79
CA LEU A 110 -1.33 4.58 3.97
C LEU A 110 -2.31 3.80 4.82
N LEU A 111 -3.46 4.38 5.07
CA LEU A 111 -4.52 3.75 5.84
C LEU A 111 -5.53 3.17 4.87
N VAL A 112 -5.84 1.90 5.01
CA VAL A 112 -6.83 1.22 4.18
C VAL A 112 -7.93 0.72 5.07
N ARG A 113 -9.11 1.31 4.94
CA ARG A 113 -10.28 0.89 5.72
C ARG A 113 -11.08 -0.09 4.88
N ILE A 114 -11.36 -1.23 5.45
CA ILE A 114 -12.09 -2.28 4.75
C ILE A 114 -13.35 -2.60 5.52
N GLN A 115 -14.47 -2.44 4.83
CA GLN A 115 -15.77 -2.73 5.41
C GLN A 115 -16.38 -3.87 4.59
N PRO A 116 -16.40 -5.08 5.13
CA PRO A 116 -16.96 -6.21 4.41
C PRO A 116 -18.44 -6.00 4.14
N GLU A 117 -18.95 -6.72 3.14
CA GLU A 117 -20.36 -6.67 2.85
C GLU A 117 -21.16 -7.19 4.06
N ALA A 118 -22.27 -6.54 4.35
CA ALA A 118 -23.11 -6.92 5.47
C ALA A 118 -23.58 -8.36 5.36
N GLY A 119 -23.49 -9.10 6.42
CA GLY A 119 -23.87 -10.50 6.43
C GLY A 119 -22.78 -11.46 6.01
N ALA A 120 -21.61 -10.95 5.70
CA ALA A 120 -20.49 -11.80 5.28
C ALA A 120 -19.72 -12.33 6.50
#